data_74129b1cb377e5e9f22a37d56acf05dc
#
_entry.id   74129b1cb377e5e9f22a37d56acf05dc
#
_cell.length_a   1.000
_cell.length_b   1.000
_cell.length_c   1.000
_cell.angle_alpha   90.00
_cell.angle_beta   90.00
_cell.angle_gamma   90.00
#
_symmetry.space_group_name_H-M   'P 1'
#
loop_
_entity.id
_entity.type
_entity.pdbx_description
1 polymer ?
#
loop_
_entity_poly.entity_id
_entity_poly.type
_entity_poly.pdbx_seq_one_letter_code
_entity_poly.pdbx_strand_id
1 'polypeptide(L)'
;MPDAETGERVTEVLDEPSRDGGVVNAVRVDYEPGGWSGAHRHPAGAYVYVIEGSVIFGIDDDEQVVLNAGESFYEPPGALHAVSRNASQDVPASMIAFFVLSEGASPTVDEAE
;
A
#
# COMPACT_ATOMS: atom_id res chain seq x y z
N MET A 1 -8.53 12.81 -7.53
CA MET A 1 -9.65 11.94 -7.93
C MET A 1 -9.25 10.48 -7.85
N PRO A 2 -10.08 9.62 -7.28
CA PRO A 2 -9.83 8.20 -7.33
C PRO A 2 -9.86 7.70 -8.77
N ASP A 3 -9.12 6.63 -9.03
CA ASP A 3 -9.17 5.96 -10.32
C ASP A 3 -10.60 5.45 -10.56
N ALA A 4 -11.14 5.71 -11.73
CA ALA A 4 -12.54 5.36 -12.03
C ALA A 4 -12.76 3.85 -12.12
N GLU A 5 -11.73 3.08 -12.47
CA GLU A 5 -11.82 1.63 -12.58
C GLU A 5 -11.63 0.94 -11.25
N THR A 6 -10.60 1.35 -10.50
CA THR A 6 -10.22 0.66 -9.26
C THR A 6 -10.79 1.27 -8.01
N GLY A 7 -11.18 2.54 -8.04
CA GLY A 7 -11.61 3.27 -6.84
C GLY A 7 -10.47 3.59 -5.89
N GLU A 8 -9.24 3.57 -6.40
CA GLU A 8 -8.04 3.84 -5.62
C GLU A 8 -7.54 5.26 -5.88
N ARG A 9 -7.11 5.94 -4.82
CA ARG A 9 -6.40 7.21 -4.94
C ARG A 9 -5.14 7.13 -4.10
N VAL A 10 -3.99 7.39 -4.73
CA VAL A 10 -2.69 7.38 -4.06
C VAL A 10 -2.19 8.81 -3.98
N THR A 11 -1.85 9.25 -2.78
CA THR A 11 -1.34 10.60 -2.53
C THR A 11 0.00 10.51 -1.83
N GLU A 12 1.04 11.11 -2.41
CA GLU A 12 2.33 11.20 -1.72
C GLU A 12 2.20 12.18 -0.57
N VAL A 13 2.59 11.75 0.64
CA VAL A 13 2.48 12.60 1.83
C VAL A 13 3.82 12.88 2.48
N LEU A 14 4.86 12.14 2.11
CA LEU A 14 6.20 12.35 2.65
C LEU A 14 7.23 11.91 1.62
N ASP A 15 8.26 12.72 1.43
CA ASP A 15 9.38 12.38 0.54
C ASP A 15 10.58 13.16 1.04
N GLU A 16 11.28 12.59 2.04
CA GLU A 16 12.36 13.29 2.75
C GLU A 16 13.64 12.48 2.74
N PRO A 17 14.80 13.16 2.65
CA PRO A 17 16.06 12.45 2.74
C PRO A 17 16.23 11.80 4.12
N SER A 18 16.78 10.59 4.12
CA SER A 18 17.10 9.91 5.36
C SER A 18 18.54 10.24 5.76
N ARG A 19 18.88 9.93 7.01
CA ARG A 19 20.23 10.16 7.53
C ARG A 19 21.30 9.43 6.76
N ASP A 20 20.95 8.28 6.20
CA ASP A 20 21.91 7.37 5.57
C ASP A 20 22.06 7.61 4.07
N GLY A 21 21.57 8.76 3.58
CA GLY A 21 21.68 9.10 2.17
C GLY A 21 20.59 8.52 1.29
N GLY A 22 19.61 7.84 1.88
CA GLY A 22 18.44 7.36 1.16
C GLY A 22 17.25 8.32 1.30
N VAL A 23 16.05 7.79 1.16
CA VAL A 23 14.82 8.56 1.20
C VAL A 23 13.80 7.83 2.05
N VAL A 24 13.05 8.57 2.86
CA VAL A 24 11.83 8.04 3.50
C VAL A 24 10.66 8.60 2.71
N ASN A 25 9.88 7.70 2.16
CA ASN A 25 8.72 8.05 1.34
C ASN A 25 7.47 7.47 1.97
N ALA A 26 6.38 8.20 1.93
CA ALA A 26 5.10 7.68 2.41
C ALA A 26 4.00 8.10 1.48
N VAL A 27 3.07 7.18 1.23
CA VAL A 27 1.89 7.47 0.43
C VAL A 27 0.64 7.11 1.23
N ARG A 28 -0.38 7.91 1.06
CA ARG A 28 -1.71 7.61 1.58
C ARG A 28 -2.50 6.96 0.45
N VAL A 29 -3.13 5.82 0.75
CA VAL A 29 -3.98 5.12 -0.21
C VAL A 29 -5.41 5.19 0.31
N ASP A 30 -6.29 5.74 -0.49
CA ASP A 30 -7.72 5.83 -0.17
C ASP A 30 -8.47 4.93 -1.14
N TYR A 31 -9.33 4.06 -0.59
CA TYR A 31 -10.20 3.21 -1.38
C TYR A 31 -11.64 3.64 -1.21
N GLU A 32 -12.35 3.84 -2.32
CA GLU A 32 -13.80 3.94 -2.30
C GLU A 32 -14.39 2.59 -1.87
N PRO A 33 -15.67 2.54 -1.48
CA PRO A 33 -16.33 1.25 -1.23
C PRO A 33 -16.08 0.31 -2.41
N GLY A 34 -15.58 -0.89 -2.13
CA GLY A 34 -15.22 -1.86 -3.16
C GLY A 34 -13.94 -1.58 -3.91
N GLY A 35 -13.19 -0.53 -3.53
CA GLY A 35 -11.95 -0.16 -4.22
C GLY A 35 -10.82 -1.16 -4.01
N TRP A 36 -9.84 -1.16 -4.92
CA TRP A 36 -8.75 -2.12 -4.90
C TRP A 36 -7.52 -1.57 -5.62
N SER A 37 -6.38 -2.20 -5.38
CA SER A 37 -5.12 -1.91 -6.08
C SER A 37 -4.74 -3.09 -6.96
N GLY A 38 -4.13 -2.83 -8.10
CA GLY A 38 -3.56 -3.88 -8.93
C GLY A 38 -2.38 -4.55 -8.24
N ALA A 39 -2.06 -5.77 -8.65
CA ALA A 39 -0.94 -6.51 -8.08
C ALA A 39 0.37 -5.76 -8.33
N HIS A 40 1.23 -5.73 -7.31
CA HIS A 40 2.48 -4.98 -7.39
C HIS A 40 3.50 -5.52 -6.38
N ARG A 41 4.74 -5.06 -6.51
CA ARG A 41 5.82 -5.40 -5.60
C ARG A 41 6.42 -4.12 -5.04
N HIS A 42 6.89 -4.19 -3.80
CA HIS A 42 7.67 -3.11 -3.19
C HIS A 42 9.10 -3.62 -3.02
N PRO A 43 10.03 -3.23 -3.91
CA PRO A 43 11.40 -3.78 -3.86
C PRO A 43 12.08 -3.62 -2.50
N ALA A 44 11.81 -2.53 -1.80
CA ALA A 44 12.39 -2.27 -0.48
C ALA A 44 11.49 -2.73 0.68
N GLY A 45 10.34 -3.33 0.37
CA GLY A 45 9.33 -3.63 1.37
C GLY A 45 8.49 -2.43 1.71
N ALA A 46 7.49 -2.61 2.58
CA ALA A 46 6.60 -1.52 2.99
C ALA A 46 6.11 -1.73 4.42
N TYR A 47 5.98 -0.63 5.14
CA TYR A 47 5.35 -0.61 6.47
C TYR A 47 3.99 0.05 6.30
N VAL A 48 2.91 -0.70 6.54
CA VAL A 48 1.55 -0.24 6.30
C VAL A 48 0.80 -0.07 7.61
N TYR A 49 0.02 1.00 7.69
CA TYR A 49 -0.84 1.28 8.84
C TYR A 49 -2.23 1.67 8.32
N VAL A 50 -3.27 0.99 8.79
CA VAL A 50 -4.64 1.29 8.37
C VAL A 50 -5.20 2.41 9.24
N ILE A 51 -5.67 3.47 8.58
CA ILE A 51 -6.18 4.67 9.23
C ILE A 51 -7.67 4.58 9.47
N GLU A 52 -8.40 4.07 8.48
CA GLU A 52 -9.87 4.06 8.49
C GLU A 52 -10.37 2.82 7.75
N GLY A 53 -11.44 2.24 8.26
CA GLY A 53 -12.06 1.08 7.62
C GLY A 53 -11.24 -0.19 7.79
N SER A 54 -11.37 -1.11 6.84
CA SER A 54 -10.64 -2.38 6.85
C SER A 54 -10.17 -2.71 5.45
N VAL A 55 -8.96 -3.25 5.36
CA VAL A 55 -8.32 -3.60 4.08
C VAL A 55 -7.95 -5.07 4.10
N ILE A 56 -8.18 -5.76 2.98
CA ILE A 56 -7.78 -7.16 2.83
C ILE A 56 -6.47 -7.20 2.06
N PHE A 57 -5.46 -7.86 2.64
CA PHE A 57 -4.13 -8.02 2.04
C PHE A 57 -3.86 -9.47 1.72
N GLY A 58 -3.30 -9.72 0.51
CA GLY A 58 -2.77 -11.02 0.13
C GLY A 58 -1.36 -10.85 -0.39
N ILE A 59 -0.40 -11.53 0.24
CA ILE A 59 1.02 -11.47 -0.11
C ILE A 59 1.44 -12.83 -0.65
N ASP A 60 1.98 -12.87 -1.86
CA ASP A 60 2.37 -14.10 -2.55
C ASP A 60 1.19 -15.08 -2.54
N ASP A 61 1.43 -16.32 -2.14
CA ASP A 61 0.40 -17.37 -2.03
C ASP A 61 -0.07 -17.55 -0.58
N ASP A 62 0.32 -16.64 0.31
CA ASP A 62 -0.06 -16.72 1.71
C ASP A 62 -1.56 -16.47 1.89
N GLU A 63 -2.09 -16.92 3.02
CA GLU A 63 -3.47 -16.68 3.36
C GLU A 63 -3.74 -15.17 3.47
N GLN A 64 -4.87 -14.73 2.94
CA GLN A 64 -5.25 -13.31 3.02
C GLN A 64 -5.59 -12.94 4.45
N VAL A 65 -5.24 -11.70 4.81
CA VAL A 65 -5.53 -11.17 6.14
C VAL A 65 -6.38 -9.91 6.04
N VAL A 66 -7.18 -9.67 7.06
CA VAL A 66 -7.98 -8.44 7.17
C VAL A 66 -7.29 -7.55 8.20
N LEU A 67 -6.97 -6.33 7.79
CA LEU A 67 -6.38 -5.32 8.66
C LEU A 67 -7.43 -4.27 8.96
N ASN A 68 -7.71 -4.06 10.22
CA ASN A 68 -8.67 -3.04 10.66
C ASN A 68 -7.94 -1.75 11.02
N ALA A 69 -8.70 -0.66 11.14
CA ALA A 69 -8.13 0.62 11.53
C ALA A 69 -7.30 0.48 12.81
N GLY A 70 -6.11 1.05 12.82
CA GLY A 70 -5.16 0.96 13.92
C GLY A 70 -4.22 -0.22 13.85
N GLU A 71 -4.40 -1.11 12.87
CA GLU A 71 -3.51 -2.26 12.69
C GLU A 71 -2.46 -1.99 11.63
N SER A 72 -1.32 -2.65 11.76
CA SER A 72 -0.19 -2.47 10.86
C SER A 72 0.25 -3.80 10.27
N PHE A 73 0.98 -3.72 9.18
CA PHE A 73 1.47 -4.89 8.47
C PHE A 73 2.80 -4.55 7.79
N TYR A 74 3.73 -5.49 7.80
CA TYR A 74 4.99 -5.33 7.09
C TYR A 74 5.00 -6.24 5.85
N GLU A 75 5.23 -5.63 4.68
CA GLU A 75 5.40 -6.36 3.42
C GLU A 75 6.89 -6.56 3.18
N PRO A 76 7.37 -7.82 3.12
CA PRO A 76 8.80 -8.07 2.90
C PRO A 76 9.27 -7.54 1.55
N PRO A 77 10.57 -7.18 1.44
CA PRO A 77 11.11 -6.70 0.17
C PRO A 77 10.88 -7.68 -0.98
N GLY A 78 10.35 -7.18 -2.09
CA GLY A 78 10.17 -7.96 -3.30
C GLY A 78 8.99 -8.92 -3.30
N ALA A 79 8.27 -9.07 -2.20
CA ALA A 79 7.10 -9.94 -2.17
C ALA A 79 6.01 -9.39 -3.08
N LEU A 80 5.23 -10.28 -3.69
CA LEU A 80 4.11 -9.86 -4.54
C LEU A 80 2.91 -9.52 -3.67
N HIS A 81 2.51 -8.24 -3.69
CA HIS A 81 1.27 -7.80 -3.05
C HIS A 81 0.14 -8.10 -4.03
N ALA A 82 -0.33 -9.33 -3.99
CA ALA A 82 -1.28 -9.85 -4.99
C ALA A 82 -2.67 -9.29 -4.80
N VAL A 83 -3.07 -9.04 -3.55
CA VAL A 83 -4.40 -8.54 -3.21
C VAL A 83 -4.27 -7.37 -2.24
N SER A 84 -4.91 -6.26 -2.59
CA SER A 84 -5.11 -5.14 -1.68
C SER A 84 -6.45 -4.52 -2.04
N ARG A 85 -7.41 -4.58 -1.13
CA ARG A 85 -8.75 -4.06 -1.42
C ARG A 85 -9.48 -3.68 -0.16
N ASN A 86 -10.44 -2.77 -0.34
CA ASN A 86 -11.37 -2.43 0.73
C ASN A 86 -12.22 -3.66 1.06
N ALA A 87 -12.29 -4.00 2.33
CA ALA A 87 -13.10 -5.14 2.77
C ALA A 87 -14.60 -4.85 2.67
N SER A 88 -14.97 -3.57 2.57
CA SER A 88 -16.38 -3.14 2.55
C SER A 88 -16.81 -2.66 1.18
N GLN A 89 -18.06 -2.94 0.83
CA GLN A 89 -18.72 -2.39 -0.34
C GLN A 89 -19.53 -1.13 0.02
N ASP A 90 -19.55 -0.74 1.29
CA ASP A 90 -20.43 0.31 1.79
C ASP A 90 -19.70 1.53 2.33
N VAL A 91 -18.51 1.36 2.87
CA VAL A 91 -17.76 2.47 3.49
C VAL A 91 -16.34 2.53 2.92
N PRO A 92 -15.71 3.72 2.92
CA PRO A 92 -14.35 3.86 2.44
C PRO A 92 -13.32 3.26 3.40
N ALA A 93 -12.11 3.06 2.90
CA ALA A 93 -10.97 2.63 3.70
C ALA A 93 -9.76 3.47 3.33
N SER A 94 -8.85 3.66 4.28
CA SER A 94 -7.62 4.43 4.06
C SER A 94 -6.48 3.81 4.80
N MET A 95 -5.30 3.84 4.20
CA MET A 95 -4.07 3.37 4.83
C MET A 95 -2.92 4.26 4.43
N ILE A 96 -1.82 4.16 5.16
CA ILE A 96 -0.58 4.85 4.81
C ILE A 96 0.52 3.79 4.71
N ALA A 97 1.34 3.91 3.67
CA ALA A 97 2.46 3.00 3.45
C ALA A 97 3.76 3.81 3.52
N PHE A 98 4.70 3.33 4.31
CA PHE A 98 6.03 3.94 4.47
C PHE A 98 7.08 3.08 3.81
N PHE A 99 7.99 3.72 3.08
CA PHE A 99 9.09 3.07 2.40
C PHE A 99 10.40 3.71 2.83
N VAL A 100 11.40 2.87 3.13
CA VAL A 100 12.76 3.34 3.39
C VAL A 100 13.58 2.93 2.18
N LEU A 101 13.95 3.91 1.36
CA LEU A 101 14.50 3.66 0.03
C LEU A 101 15.96 4.10 -0.09
N SER A 102 16.70 3.40 -0.95
CA SER A 102 17.97 3.92 -1.43
C SER A 102 17.67 5.07 -2.39
N GLU A 103 18.59 6.04 -2.51
CA GLU A 103 18.41 7.17 -3.41
C GLU A 103 18.16 6.68 -4.84
N GLY A 104 17.11 7.22 -5.47
CA GLY A 104 16.74 6.87 -6.83
C GLY A 104 15.89 5.60 -6.96
N ALA A 105 15.68 4.87 -5.88
CA ALA A 105 14.87 3.64 -5.94
C ALA A 105 13.38 3.95 -6.01
N SER A 106 12.63 3.11 -6.70
CA SER A 106 11.18 3.23 -6.78
C SER A 106 10.53 2.48 -5.63
N PRO A 107 9.51 3.06 -4.98
CA PRO A 107 8.83 2.37 -3.87
C PRO A 107 7.95 1.21 -4.35
N THR A 108 7.44 1.29 -5.57
CA THR A 108 6.48 0.32 -6.07
C THR A 108 6.75 0.01 -7.53
N VAL A 109 6.63 -1.27 -7.88
CA VAL A 109 6.74 -1.73 -9.27
C VAL A 109 5.50 -2.57 -9.56
N ASP A 110 4.74 -2.17 -10.58
CA ASP A 110 3.55 -2.91 -10.97
C ASP A 110 3.94 -4.27 -11.55
N GLU A 111 3.14 -5.29 -11.27
CA GLU A 111 3.39 -6.61 -11.80
C GLU A 111 3.03 -6.61 -13.29
N ALA A 112 3.97 -7.03 -14.12
CA ALA A 112 3.75 -7.08 -15.55
C ALA A 112 2.78 -8.21 -15.91
N GLU A 113 1.96 -7.96 -16.91
CA GLU A 113 1.01 -8.95 -17.41
C GLU A 113 1.64 -9.87 -18.42
#